data_b725541dd8285d01d19a9f43d48bf5bd
#
_entry.id   b725541dd8285d01d19a9f43d48bf5bd
#
_cell.length_a   1.000
_cell.length_b   1.000
_cell.length_c   1.000
_cell.angle_alpha   90.00
_cell.angle_beta   90.00
_cell.angle_gamma   90.00
#
_symmetry.space_group_name_H-M   'P 1'
#
loop_
_entity.id
_entity.type
_entity.pdbx_description
1 polymer ?
#
loop_
_entity_poly.entity_id
_entity_poly.type
_entity_poly.pdbx_seq_one_letter_code
_entity_poly.pdbx_strand_id
1 'polypeptide(L)'
;MENGFKDELTERLMRYTAIDSQSDELSNKSPSTDQQLDMLNLLKEELLALGVEDVKLTDYGVVLATVPGNISAPAVGFLAHVDTAPQFNASGVKPRLIKGYNGGDITFPDDPELTLSPNEFEYLKDKKGDDIITASGTTLLGADDKAGVSIIMTAINHLLQSSELKHGPIRVAFTPDEEIGRGVKKQLAIDLGVETAYTFDGGKIGDLEYETFSADKAEVNIK
;
A
#
# COMPACT_ATOMS: atom_id res chain seq x y z
N MET A 1 7.45 23.08 -0.39
CA MET A 1 7.79 21.64 -0.44
C MET A 1 6.82 20.79 0.37
N GLU A 2 6.55 21.08 1.65
CA GLU A 2 5.65 20.26 2.48
C GLU A 2 4.21 20.11 1.94
N ASN A 3 3.58 21.17 1.47
CA ASN A 3 2.21 21.10 0.94
C ASN A 3 2.11 20.22 -0.32
N GLY A 4 3.09 20.29 -1.22
CA GLY A 4 3.08 19.49 -2.44
C GLY A 4 3.20 17.98 -2.17
N PHE A 5 3.99 17.59 -1.17
CA PHE A 5 4.16 16.19 -0.78
C PHE A 5 2.86 15.61 -0.19
N LYS A 6 2.23 16.36 0.73
CA LYS A 6 0.95 15.97 1.34
C LYS A 6 -0.18 15.86 0.30
N ASP A 7 -0.27 16.81 -0.61
CA ASP A 7 -1.30 16.82 -1.65
C ASP A 7 -1.15 15.63 -2.60
N GLU A 8 0.10 15.29 -2.99
CA GLU A 8 0.38 14.14 -3.84
C GLU A 8 0.06 12.81 -3.14
N LEU A 9 0.46 12.64 -1.87
CA LEU A 9 0.11 11.45 -1.09
C LEU A 9 -1.41 11.27 -0.98
N THR A 10 -2.12 12.35 -0.69
CA THR A 10 -3.59 12.35 -0.57
C THR A 10 -4.23 11.95 -1.90
N GLU A 11 -3.80 12.53 -3.01
CA GLU A 11 -4.33 12.22 -4.35
C GLU A 11 -4.07 10.76 -4.73
N ARG A 12 -2.84 10.28 -4.54
CA ARG A 12 -2.48 8.88 -4.83
C ARG A 12 -3.30 7.91 -4.00
N LEU A 13 -3.37 8.11 -2.68
CA LEU A 13 -4.11 7.22 -1.80
C LEU A 13 -5.60 7.17 -2.17
N MET A 14 -6.24 8.32 -2.38
CA MET A 14 -7.65 8.35 -2.79
C MET A 14 -7.87 7.66 -4.14
N ARG A 15 -6.96 7.84 -5.09
CA ARG A 15 -7.06 7.22 -6.42
C ARG A 15 -6.79 5.71 -6.36
N TYR A 16 -5.78 5.27 -5.63
CA TYR A 16 -5.44 3.85 -5.52
C TYR A 16 -6.49 3.06 -4.73
N THR A 17 -7.02 3.63 -3.65
CA THR A 17 -8.06 2.97 -2.86
C THR A 17 -9.38 2.81 -3.62
N ALA A 18 -9.66 3.64 -4.62
CA ALA A 18 -10.83 3.49 -5.50
C ALA A 18 -10.72 2.31 -6.50
N ILE A 19 -9.52 1.75 -6.69
CA ILE A 19 -9.29 0.61 -7.59
C ILE A 19 -9.55 -0.68 -6.81
N ASP A 20 -10.38 -1.56 -7.37
CA ASP A 20 -10.59 -2.90 -6.82
C ASP A 20 -9.31 -3.74 -7.04
N SER A 21 -8.80 -4.34 -5.99
CA SER A 21 -7.66 -5.24 -6.03
C SER A 21 -7.77 -6.34 -4.97
N GLN A 22 -9.00 -6.70 -4.61
CA GLN A 22 -9.25 -7.68 -3.56
C GLN A 22 -8.71 -9.06 -3.94
N SER A 23 -8.01 -9.72 -3.00
CA SER A 23 -7.52 -11.08 -3.14
C SER A 23 -8.63 -12.12 -2.91
N ASP A 24 -8.39 -13.38 -3.34
CA ASP A 24 -9.31 -14.50 -3.21
C ASP A 24 -8.58 -15.73 -2.65
N GLU A 25 -8.89 -16.09 -1.40
CA GLU A 25 -8.32 -17.27 -0.72
C GLU A 25 -8.63 -18.59 -1.45
N LEU A 26 -9.73 -18.66 -2.18
CA LEU A 26 -10.18 -19.88 -2.88
C LEU A 26 -9.51 -20.07 -4.24
N SER A 27 -8.90 -19.02 -4.78
CA SER A 27 -8.20 -19.08 -6.05
C SER A 27 -6.89 -19.87 -5.94
N ASN A 28 -6.59 -20.66 -6.96
CA ASN A 28 -5.30 -21.35 -7.10
C ASN A 28 -4.32 -20.59 -8.02
N LYS A 29 -4.72 -19.41 -8.53
CA LYS A 29 -3.87 -18.56 -9.37
C LYS A 29 -2.98 -17.66 -8.51
N SER A 30 -2.03 -16.99 -9.14
CA SER A 30 -1.26 -15.89 -8.57
C SER A 30 -0.95 -14.87 -9.69
N PRO A 31 -1.41 -13.63 -9.59
CA PRO A 31 -2.33 -13.11 -8.56
C PRO A 31 -3.63 -13.89 -8.45
N SER A 32 -4.23 -13.95 -7.27
CA SER A 32 -5.45 -14.71 -7.00
C SER A 32 -6.67 -14.16 -7.75
N THR A 33 -6.66 -12.88 -8.09
CA THR A 33 -7.71 -12.19 -8.86
C THR A 33 -7.10 -11.37 -9.99
N ASP A 34 -7.87 -11.20 -11.07
CA ASP A 34 -7.43 -10.41 -12.22
C ASP A 34 -7.44 -8.90 -11.91
N GLN A 35 -8.27 -8.45 -10.97
CA GLN A 35 -8.33 -7.04 -10.51
C GLN A 35 -7.01 -6.55 -9.92
N GLN A 36 -6.25 -7.42 -9.30
CA GLN A 36 -4.90 -7.06 -8.82
C GLN A 36 -3.97 -6.70 -9.98
N LEU A 37 -4.14 -7.31 -11.14
CA LEU A 37 -3.36 -6.98 -12.34
C LEU A 37 -3.67 -5.57 -12.85
N ASP A 38 -4.89 -5.07 -12.67
CA ASP A 38 -5.24 -3.70 -13.06
C ASP A 38 -4.43 -2.69 -12.23
N MET A 39 -4.36 -2.90 -10.91
CA MET A 39 -3.55 -2.06 -10.02
C MET A 39 -2.04 -2.17 -10.34
N LEU A 40 -1.53 -3.38 -10.54
CA LEU A 40 -0.13 -3.62 -10.86
C LEU A 40 0.28 -3.00 -12.21
N ASN A 41 -0.57 -3.10 -13.24
CA ASN A 41 -0.33 -2.45 -14.53
C ASN A 41 -0.34 -0.92 -14.41
N LEU A 42 -1.28 -0.35 -13.64
CA LEU A 42 -1.29 1.08 -13.37
C LEU A 42 0.04 1.54 -12.75
N LEU A 43 0.52 0.85 -11.71
CA LEU A 43 1.77 1.20 -11.05
C LEU A 43 2.99 1.08 -11.97
N LYS A 44 3.00 0.04 -12.82
CA LYS A 44 4.03 -0.10 -13.86
C LYS A 44 4.02 1.08 -14.81
N GLU A 45 2.84 1.48 -15.32
CA GLU A 45 2.70 2.61 -16.24
C GLU A 45 3.10 3.93 -15.58
N GLU A 46 2.73 4.15 -14.32
CA GLU A 46 3.13 5.35 -13.58
C GLU A 46 4.65 5.41 -13.34
N LEU A 47 5.29 4.30 -12.97
CA LEU A 47 6.75 4.26 -12.84
C LEU A 47 7.46 4.61 -14.16
N LEU A 48 6.97 4.06 -15.28
CA LEU A 48 7.49 4.42 -16.60
C LEU A 48 7.26 5.90 -16.92
N ALA A 49 6.09 6.45 -16.59
CA ALA A 49 5.78 7.87 -16.78
C ALA A 49 6.63 8.81 -15.91
N LEU A 50 7.07 8.35 -14.73
CA LEU A 50 8.03 9.05 -13.88
C LEU A 50 9.47 9.01 -14.43
N GLY A 51 9.72 8.22 -15.50
CA GLY A 51 11.04 8.09 -16.12
C GLY A 51 11.88 6.94 -15.54
N VAL A 52 11.29 6.01 -14.80
CA VAL A 52 11.97 4.79 -14.40
C VAL A 52 12.02 3.83 -15.59
N GLU A 53 13.23 3.53 -16.09
CA GLU A 53 13.40 2.75 -17.32
C GLU A 53 13.34 1.23 -17.13
N ASP A 54 13.81 0.72 -15.97
CA ASP A 54 13.84 -0.72 -15.65
C ASP A 54 12.60 -1.09 -14.81
N VAL A 55 11.46 -1.22 -15.51
CA VAL A 55 10.17 -1.59 -14.89
C VAL A 55 9.60 -2.82 -15.59
N LYS A 56 9.28 -3.86 -14.83
CA LYS A 56 8.66 -5.08 -15.36
C LYS A 56 7.54 -5.61 -14.47
N LEU A 57 6.51 -6.15 -15.07
CA LEU A 57 5.56 -7.07 -14.42
C LEU A 57 6.06 -8.49 -14.65
N THR A 58 6.31 -9.23 -13.58
CA THR A 58 6.83 -10.60 -13.64
C THR A 58 5.73 -11.61 -13.97
N ASP A 59 6.10 -12.83 -14.37
CA ASP A 59 5.15 -13.91 -14.64
C ASP A 59 4.41 -14.37 -13.37
N TYR A 60 4.93 -14.05 -12.20
CA TYR A 60 4.29 -14.34 -10.91
C TYR A 60 3.57 -13.13 -10.29
N GLY A 61 3.29 -12.10 -11.10
CA GLY A 61 2.42 -11.00 -10.75
C GLY A 61 3.03 -9.91 -9.87
N VAL A 62 4.35 -9.74 -9.84
CA VAL A 62 5.01 -8.67 -9.10
C VAL A 62 5.51 -7.59 -10.06
N VAL A 63 5.23 -6.32 -9.76
CA VAL A 63 5.90 -5.21 -10.44
C VAL A 63 7.24 -4.97 -9.77
N LEU A 64 8.31 -5.10 -10.55
CA LEU A 64 9.67 -4.79 -10.13
C LEU A 64 10.18 -3.56 -10.87
N ALA A 65 10.87 -2.67 -10.15
CA ALA A 65 11.48 -1.50 -10.74
C ALA A 65 12.85 -1.19 -10.11
N THR A 66 13.70 -0.51 -10.87
CA THR A 66 14.98 0.00 -10.39
C THR A 66 15.05 1.50 -10.56
N VAL A 67 15.10 2.23 -9.47
CA VAL A 67 15.42 3.65 -9.46
C VAL A 67 16.94 3.79 -9.35
N PRO A 68 17.63 4.35 -10.35
CA PRO A 68 19.08 4.47 -10.33
C PRO A 68 19.52 5.40 -9.21
N GLY A 69 20.58 5.02 -8.49
CA GLY A 69 21.18 5.88 -7.48
C GLY A 69 22.01 7.01 -8.12
N ASN A 70 22.20 8.09 -7.37
CA ASN A 70 23.06 9.20 -7.76
C ASN A 70 24.39 9.25 -6.97
N ILE A 71 24.61 8.29 -6.08
CA ILE A 71 25.87 8.00 -5.41
C ILE A 71 26.17 6.50 -5.46
N SER A 72 27.47 6.15 -5.25
CA SER A 72 27.87 4.75 -5.08
C SER A 72 27.54 4.30 -3.67
N ALA A 73 26.48 3.50 -3.53
CA ALA A 73 26.05 2.90 -2.27
C ALA A 73 25.34 1.55 -2.56
N PRO A 74 25.19 0.65 -1.57
CA PRO A 74 24.40 -0.55 -1.72
C PRO A 74 22.95 -0.22 -2.13
N ALA A 75 22.34 -1.11 -2.91
CA ALA A 75 20.93 -1.01 -3.23
C ALA A 75 20.06 -1.39 -2.04
N VAL A 76 18.93 -0.69 -1.86
CA VAL A 76 17.92 -0.97 -0.84
C VAL A 76 16.59 -1.30 -1.51
N GLY A 77 15.86 -2.28 -0.98
CA GLY A 77 14.54 -2.66 -1.46
C GLY A 77 13.41 -1.94 -0.72
N PHE A 78 12.39 -1.50 -1.46
CA PHE A 78 11.12 -0.99 -0.93
C PHE A 78 9.97 -1.82 -1.49
N LEU A 79 9.13 -2.33 -0.60
CA LEU A 79 8.03 -3.22 -0.94
C LEU A 79 6.72 -2.71 -0.33
N ALA A 80 5.63 -2.93 -1.05
CA ALA A 80 4.26 -2.76 -0.57
C ALA A 80 3.36 -3.74 -1.32
N HIS A 81 2.26 -4.19 -0.71
CA HIS A 81 1.31 -5.04 -1.40
C HIS A 81 0.15 -4.23 -2.00
N VAL A 82 -0.46 -4.78 -3.05
CA VAL A 82 -1.53 -4.09 -3.77
C VAL A 82 -2.91 -4.64 -3.45
N ASP A 83 -2.97 -5.88 -2.95
CA ASP A 83 -4.25 -6.50 -2.66
C ASP A 83 -4.88 -5.98 -1.38
N THR A 84 -6.18 -6.15 -1.28
CA THR A 84 -6.97 -5.85 -0.10
C THR A 84 -7.58 -7.13 0.45
N ALA A 85 -7.79 -7.14 1.77
CA ALA A 85 -8.28 -8.29 2.52
C ALA A 85 -9.61 -8.84 1.98
N PRO A 86 -9.76 -10.18 1.83
CA PRO A 86 -10.98 -10.79 1.28
C PRO A 86 -12.15 -10.90 2.27
N GLN A 87 -11.94 -10.59 3.56
CA GLN A 87 -12.93 -10.81 4.61
C GLN A 87 -14.09 -9.82 4.60
N PHE A 88 -13.94 -8.67 3.94
CA PHE A 88 -14.99 -7.68 3.78
C PHE A 88 -14.94 -7.05 2.39
N ASN A 89 -16.08 -6.54 1.89
CA ASN A 89 -16.15 -5.94 0.56
C ASN A 89 -15.15 -4.79 0.38
N ALA A 90 -14.34 -4.86 -0.65
CA ALA A 90 -13.39 -3.82 -1.07
C ALA A 90 -13.62 -3.35 -2.53
N SER A 91 -14.78 -3.68 -3.10
CA SER A 91 -15.18 -3.26 -4.45
C SER A 91 -16.05 -2.02 -4.40
N GLY A 92 -15.86 -1.10 -5.35
CA GLY A 92 -16.63 0.14 -5.43
C GLY A 92 -16.33 1.13 -4.30
N VAL A 93 -15.11 1.13 -3.80
CA VAL A 93 -14.67 2.03 -2.74
C VAL A 93 -14.84 3.49 -3.14
N LYS A 94 -15.44 4.27 -2.25
CA LYS A 94 -15.61 5.72 -2.39
C LYS A 94 -14.80 6.42 -1.30
N PRO A 95 -13.53 6.74 -1.55
CA PRO A 95 -12.68 7.38 -0.55
C PRO A 95 -13.16 8.81 -0.27
N ARG A 96 -13.08 9.22 1.00
CA ARG A 96 -13.50 10.55 1.49
C ARG A 96 -12.36 11.19 2.26
N LEU A 97 -12.08 12.45 1.96
CA LEU A 97 -11.14 13.26 2.72
C LEU A 97 -11.89 14.11 3.74
N ILE A 98 -11.59 13.94 5.01
CA ILE A 98 -12.04 14.74 6.14
C ILE A 98 -10.89 15.66 6.53
N LYS A 99 -10.99 16.94 6.17
CA LYS A 99 -9.94 17.92 6.47
C LYS A 99 -10.04 18.42 7.91
N GLY A 100 -8.88 18.50 8.58
CA GLY A 100 -8.75 19.09 9.90
C GLY A 100 -9.67 18.41 10.92
N TYR A 101 -9.58 17.11 11.08
CA TYR A 101 -10.44 16.33 11.97
C TYR A 101 -10.64 17.00 13.33
N ASN A 102 -11.88 17.16 13.76
CA ASN A 102 -12.23 17.93 14.95
C ASN A 102 -12.09 17.15 16.28
N GLY A 103 -11.84 15.83 16.22
CA GLY A 103 -11.72 14.95 17.39
C GLY A 103 -13.06 14.32 17.84
N GLY A 104 -14.15 14.51 17.10
CA GLY A 104 -15.46 13.90 17.37
C GLY A 104 -15.70 12.63 16.54
N ASP A 105 -16.93 12.12 16.64
CA ASP A 105 -17.34 10.95 15.86
C ASP A 105 -17.34 11.23 14.36
N ILE A 106 -16.92 10.25 13.59
CA ILE A 106 -16.97 10.25 12.12
C ILE A 106 -18.14 9.36 11.70
N THR A 107 -19.11 9.96 10.98
CA THR A 107 -20.25 9.27 10.39
C THR A 107 -20.01 8.98 8.90
N PHE A 108 -20.72 8.00 8.36
CA PHE A 108 -20.53 7.54 6.99
C PHE A 108 -21.78 7.80 6.13
N PRO A 109 -21.64 8.36 4.90
CA PRO A 109 -22.79 8.74 4.09
C PRO A 109 -23.58 7.55 3.53
N ASP A 110 -22.92 6.42 3.27
CA ASP A 110 -23.56 5.23 2.70
C ASP A 110 -24.03 4.25 3.79
N ASP A 111 -23.67 4.49 5.06
CA ASP A 111 -24.17 3.77 6.25
C ASP A 111 -24.29 4.73 7.44
N PRO A 112 -25.42 5.43 7.59
CA PRO A 112 -25.62 6.41 8.67
C PRO A 112 -25.65 5.82 10.09
N GLU A 113 -25.83 4.50 10.24
CA GLU A 113 -25.80 3.81 11.52
C GLU A 113 -24.38 3.50 11.98
N LEU A 114 -23.44 3.46 11.03
CA LEU A 114 -22.03 3.25 11.31
C LEU A 114 -21.38 4.55 11.84
N THR A 115 -20.65 4.40 12.92
CA THR A 115 -19.89 5.51 13.51
C THR A 115 -18.49 5.04 13.89
N LEU A 116 -17.49 5.82 13.51
CA LEU A 116 -16.12 5.64 13.98
C LEU A 116 -15.86 6.65 15.10
N SER A 117 -15.85 6.16 16.33
CA SER A 117 -15.79 7.00 17.55
C SER A 117 -14.41 6.94 18.22
N PRO A 118 -13.85 8.08 18.64
CA PRO A 118 -12.63 8.09 19.45
C PRO A 118 -12.81 7.47 20.84
N ASN A 119 -14.03 7.19 21.26
CA ASN A 119 -14.30 6.46 22.51
C ASN A 119 -14.09 4.94 22.36
N GLU A 120 -14.27 4.41 21.14
CA GLU A 120 -14.01 3.01 20.79
C GLU A 120 -12.60 2.83 20.23
N PHE A 121 -12.15 3.79 19.43
CA PHE A 121 -10.86 3.79 18.75
C PHE A 121 -9.99 4.93 19.31
N GLU A 122 -9.34 4.69 20.43
CA GLU A 122 -8.55 5.71 21.15
C GLU A 122 -7.48 6.39 20.30
N TYR A 123 -6.95 5.68 19.29
CA TYR A 123 -5.99 6.20 18.34
C TYR A 123 -6.47 7.47 17.63
N LEU A 124 -7.78 7.64 17.43
CA LEU A 124 -8.36 8.84 16.83
C LEU A 124 -8.20 10.10 17.70
N LYS A 125 -8.03 9.95 19.02
CA LYS A 125 -7.86 11.09 19.94
C LYS A 125 -6.62 11.91 19.59
N ASP A 126 -5.58 11.25 19.09
CA ASP A 126 -4.30 11.88 18.73
C ASP A 126 -4.31 12.47 17.31
N LYS A 127 -5.42 12.30 16.57
CA LYS A 127 -5.55 12.75 15.16
C LYS A 127 -6.32 14.06 15.02
N LYS A 128 -6.60 14.75 16.11
CA LYS A 128 -7.29 16.04 16.05
C LYS A 128 -6.42 17.07 15.32
N GLY A 129 -6.98 17.65 14.26
CA GLY A 129 -6.30 18.62 13.39
C GLY A 129 -5.69 17.96 12.15
N ASP A 130 -5.54 16.64 12.12
CA ASP A 130 -5.08 15.91 10.95
C ASP A 130 -6.16 15.79 9.88
N ASP A 131 -5.74 15.56 8.63
CA ASP A 131 -6.64 15.13 7.58
C ASP A 131 -6.78 13.61 7.63
N ILE A 132 -8.02 13.11 7.57
CA ILE A 132 -8.32 11.68 7.64
C ILE A 132 -9.00 11.24 6.34
N ILE A 133 -8.55 10.12 5.77
CA ILE A 133 -9.20 9.50 4.63
C ILE A 133 -9.97 8.27 5.12
N THR A 134 -11.26 8.18 4.76
CA THR A 134 -12.14 7.05 5.07
C THR A 134 -12.83 6.54 3.81
N ALA A 135 -13.37 5.32 3.85
CA ALA A 135 -14.40 4.89 2.90
C ALA A 135 -15.74 5.55 3.22
N SER A 136 -16.79 5.21 2.46
CA SER A 136 -18.15 5.77 2.62
C SER A 136 -19.03 5.03 3.62
N GLY A 137 -18.57 3.88 4.15
CA GLY A 137 -19.24 3.10 5.20
C GLY A 137 -19.60 1.66 4.81
N THR A 138 -19.65 1.32 3.53
CA THR A 138 -20.09 0.00 3.04
C THR A 138 -18.96 -0.87 2.48
N THR A 139 -17.72 -0.35 2.51
CA THR A 139 -16.53 -1.06 2.02
C THR A 139 -15.35 -0.86 2.96
N LEU A 140 -14.34 -1.72 2.85
CA LEU A 140 -12.99 -1.36 3.29
C LEU A 140 -12.52 -0.10 2.57
N LEU A 141 -11.59 0.64 3.15
CA LEU A 141 -10.86 1.68 2.44
C LEU A 141 -9.75 1.07 1.57
N GLY A 142 -9.06 0.06 2.08
CA GLY A 142 -7.89 -0.53 1.43
C GLY A 142 -6.63 0.32 1.61
N ALA A 143 -6.54 1.09 2.70
CA ALA A 143 -5.31 1.80 3.04
C ALA A 143 -4.16 0.84 3.33
N ASP A 144 -4.47 -0.31 3.88
CA ASP A 144 -3.64 -1.48 3.94
C ASP A 144 -3.72 -2.24 2.60
N ASP A 145 -2.68 -2.26 1.76
CA ASP A 145 -1.44 -1.49 1.92
C ASP A 145 -1.24 -0.45 0.78
N LYS A 146 -2.33 0.09 0.23
CA LYS A 146 -2.23 1.17 -0.78
C LYS A 146 -1.63 2.47 -0.21
N ALA A 147 -1.55 2.59 1.12
CA ALA A 147 -0.81 3.67 1.76
C ALA A 147 0.70 3.50 1.54
N GLY A 148 1.25 2.30 1.79
CA GLY A 148 2.64 1.99 1.49
C GLY A 148 2.99 2.17 0.01
N VAL A 149 2.10 1.69 -0.88
CA VAL A 149 2.22 1.96 -2.33
C VAL A 149 2.31 3.46 -2.62
N SER A 150 1.40 4.27 -2.03
CA SER A 150 1.38 5.72 -2.24
C SER A 150 2.66 6.39 -1.72
N ILE A 151 3.17 5.96 -0.57
CA ILE A 151 4.41 6.47 0.02
C ILE A 151 5.59 6.18 -0.90
N ILE A 152 5.75 4.94 -1.36
CA ILE A 152 6.85 4.54 -2.24
C ILE A 152 6.79 5.34 -3.56
N MET A 153 5.63 5.41 -4.21
CA MET A 153 5.47 6.12 -5.48
C MET A 153 5.75 7.61 -5.35
N THR A 154 5.29 8.24 -4.28
CA THR A 154 5.56 9.66 -4.00
C THR A 154 7.05 9.89 -3.71
N ALA A 155 7.67 9.03 -2.90
CA ALA A 155 9.09 9.12 -2.62
C ALA A 155 9.95 9.02 -3.89
N ILE A 156 9.62 8.08 -4.79
CA ILE A 156 10.31 7.93 -6.08
C ILE A 156 10.18 9.21 -6.92
N ASN A 157 8.96 9.76 -7.04
CA ASN A 157 8.74 10.99 -7.78
C ASN A 157 9.63 12.13 -7.28
N HIS A 158 9.68 12.32 -5.96
CA HIS A 158 10.51 13.38 -5.36
C HIS A 158 12.02 13.12 -5.49
N LEU A 159 12.47 11.87 -5.37
CA LEU A 159 13.87 11.50 -5.58
C LEU A 159 14.33 11.78 -7.01
N LEU A 160 13.51 11.44 -8.00
CA LEU A 160 13.83 11.66 -9.41
C LEU A 160 13.85 13.16 -9.78
N GLN A 161 13.06 13.99 -9.09
CA GLN A 161 13.01 15.44 -9.32
C GLN A 161 14.11 16.21 -8.59
N SER A 162 14.82 15.60 -7.63
CA SER A 162 15.81 16.27 -6.78
C SER A 162 17.20 15.68 -6.93
N SER A 163 18.10 16.41 -7.59
CA SER A 163 19.52 16.04 -7.66
C SER A 163 20.28 16.24 -6.35
N GLU A 164 19.71 16.96 -5.40
CA GLU A 164 20.33 17.25 -4.10
C GLU A 164 20.18 16.08 -3.11
N LEU A 165 19.09 15.30 -3.24
CA LEU A 165 18.87 14.11 -2.43
C LEU A 165 19.82 12.99 -2.86
N LYS A 166 20.76 12.65 -2.00
CA LYS A 166 21.77 11.62 -2.27
C LYS A 166 21.26 10.25 -1.85
N HIS A 167 21.19 9.32 -2.81
CA HIS A 167 20.74 7.95 -2.55
C HIS A 167 21.44 6.94 -3.46
N GLY A 168 21.60 5.72 -2.95
CA GLY A 168 21.99 4.56 -3.75
C GLY A 168 20.84 4.09 -4.64
N PRO A 169 21.03 3.01 -5.42
CA PRO A 169 19.95 2.42 -6.19
C PRO A 169 18.83 1.94 -5.26
N ILE A 170 17.57 2.14 -5.69
CA ILE A 170 16.39 1.66 -4.97
C ILE A 170 15.71 0.60 -5.83
N ARG A 171 15.51 -0.58 -5.26
CA ARG A 171 14.75 -1.67 -5.87
C ARG A 171 13.34 -1.62 -5.31
N VAL A 172 12.35 -1.59 -6.17
CA VAL A 172 10.93 -1.51 -5.79
C VAL A 172 10.23 -2.80 -6.15
N ALA A 173 9.37 -3.29 -5.27
CA ALA A 173 8.47 -4.40 -5.56
C ALA A 173 7.06 -4.09 -5.08
N PHE A 174 6.08 -4.19 -5.98
CA PHE A 174 4.66 -4.20 -5.62
C PHE A 174 4.13 -5.62 -5.81
N THR A 175 3.61 -6.20 -4.71
CA THR A 175 3.26 -7.62 -4.64
C THR A 175 1.76 -7.84 -4.57
N PRO A 176 1.23 -8.92 -5.18
CA PRO A 176 -0.14 -9.38 -4.98
C PRO A 176 -0.24 -10.32 -3.79
N ASP A 177 -1.47 -10.65 -3.35
CA ASP A 177 -1.82 -11.80 -2.51
C ASP A 177 -1.16 -11.84 -1.13
N GLU A 178 -0.78 -10.69 -0.56
CA GLU A 178 -0.20 -10.61 0.78
C GLU A 178 -1.22 -11.04 1.83
N GLU A 179 -2.43 -10.49 1.76
CA GLU A 179 -3.55 -10.68 2.68
C GLU A 179 -4.04 -12.15 2.80
N ILE A 180 -3.64 -12.98 1.87
CA ILE A 180 -3.90 -14.43 1.88
C ILE A 180 -2.63 -15.26 2.09
N GLY A 181 -1.54 -14.62 2.52
CA GLY A 181 -0.26 -15.28 2.85
C GLY A 181 0.50 -15.82 1.64
N ARG A 182 0.31 -15.25 0.44
CA ARG A 182 0.95 -15.70 -0.82
C ARG A 182 1.79 -14.63 -1.49
N GLY A 183 1.95 -13.45 -0.87
CA GLY A 183 2.62 -12.28 -1.44
C GLY A 183 4.11 -12.49 -1.69
N VAL A 184 4.79 -13.35 -0.92
CA VAL A 184 6.23 -13.54 -1.03
C VAL A 184 6.56 -14.92 -1.62
N LYS A 185 7.30 -14.91 -2.74
CA LYS A 185 7.89 -16.10 -3.35
C LYS A 185 9.41 -16.04 -3.23
N LYS A 186 10.08 -17.18 -3.14
CA LYS A 186 11.56 -17.25 -3.12
C LYS A 186 12.20 -16.52 -4.30
N GLN A 187 11.52 -16.52 -5.45
CA GLN A 187 12.00 -15.82 -6.65
C GLN A 187 12.07 -14.30 -6.46
N LEU A 188 11.16 -13.72 -5.67
CA LEU A 188 11.14 -12.30 -5.39
C LEU A 188 12.45 -11.82 -4.73
N ALA A 189 12.96 -12.55 -3.75
CA ALA A 189 14.22 -12.20 -3.09
C ALA A 189 15.41 -12.22 -4.07
N ILE A 190 15.42 -13.17 -5.02
CA ILE A 190 16.45 -13.26 -6.06
C ILE A 190 16.33 -12.09 -7.04
N ASP A 191 15.11 -11.80 -7.51
CA ASP A 191 14.85 -10.76 -8.50
C ASP A 191 15.02 -9.36 -7.91
N LEU A 192 14.71 -9.17 -6.62
CA LEU A 192 14.95 -7.92 -5.90
C LEU A 192 16.45 -7.65 -5.76
N GLY A 193 17.25 -8.67 -5.44
CA GLY A 193 18.71 -8.63 -5.51
C GLY A 193 19.36 -7.61 -4.58
N VAL A 194 18.83 -7.42 -3.38
CA VAL A 194 19.34 -6.51 -2.34
C VAL A 194 19.68 -7.27 -1.05
N GLU A 195 20.58 -6.72 -0.25
CA GLU A 195 20.89 -7.26 1.08
C GLU A 195 19.86 -6.82 2.14
N THR A 196 19.24 -5.64 1.93
CA THR A 196 18.28 -5.08 2.87
C THR A 196 17.07 -4.56 2.11
N ALA A 197 15.89 -4.92 2.60
CA ALA A 197 14.62 -4.42 2.07
C ALA A 197 13.69 -4.06 3.22
N TYR A 198 12.79 -3.10 2.96
CA TYR A 198 11.75 -2.65 3.88
C TYR A 198 10.40 -2.83 3.22
N THR A 199 9.46 -3.46 3.93
CA THR A 199 8.04 -3.42 3.59
C THR A 199 7.42 -2.20 4.25
N PHE A 200 6.66 -1.43 3.48
CA PHE A 200 5.88 -0.29 3.95
C PHE A 200 4.46 -0.78 4.17
N ASP A 201 4.12 -1.07 5.39
CA ASP A 201 2.83 -1.67 5.74
C ASP A 201 2.22 -0.98 6.98
N GLY A 202 1.00 -1.37 7.37
CA GLY A 202 0.27 -0.74 8.46
C GLY A 202 1.00 -0.78 9.79
N GLY A 203 0.85 0.30 10.59
CA GLY A 203 1.49 0.40 11.90
C GLY A 203 1.43 1.82 12.45
N LYS A 204 2.09 2.03 13.58
CA LYS A 204 2.25 3.38 14.13
C LYS A 204 3.38 4.12 13.41
N ILE A 205 3.22 5.42 13.27
CA ILE A 205 4.24 6.27 12.65
C ILE A 205 5.57 6.13 13.39
N GLY A 206 6.62 5.72 12.66
CA GLY A 206 7.98 5.59 13.18
C GLY A 206 8.30 4.22 13.79
N ASP A 207 7.38 3.28 13.84
CA ASP A 207 7.67 1.91 14.23
C ASP A 207 8.47 1.21 13.12
N LEU A 208 9.45 0.42 13.54
CA LEU A 208 10.23 -0.45 12.69
C LEU A 208 10.24 -1.85 13.30
N GLU A 209 9.60 -2.79 12.63
CA GLU A 209 9.61 -4.20 13.03
C GLU A 209 10.71 -4.95 12.27
N TYR A 210 11.56 -5.68 13.00
CA TYR A 210 12.68 -6.44 12.44
C TYR A 210 12.80 -7.84 13.04
N GLU A 211 11.73 -8.29 13.70
CA GLU A 211 11.63 -9.61 14.31
C GLU A 211 10.86 -10.57 13.40
N THR A 212 11.16 -11.85 13.50
CA THR A 212 10.38 -12.93 12.88
C THR A 212 9.59 -13.66 13.94
N PHE A 213 8.35 -14.00 13.64
CA PHE A 213 7.50 -14.81 14.49
C PHE A 213 6.86 -15.96 13.70
N SER A 214 6.39 -16.97 14.41
CA SER A 214 5.63 -18.07 13.81
C SER A 214 4.16 -17.89 14.14
N ALA A 215 3.30 -18.13 13.15
CA ALA A 215 1.85 -18.12 13.30
C ALA A 215 1.25 -19.38 12.69
N ASP A 216 0.18 -19.88 13.33
CA ASP A 216 -0.61 -21.01 12.83
C ASP A 216 -2.06 -20.58 12.64
N LYS A 217 -2.69 -21.03 11.55
CA LYS A 217 -4.12 -20.86 11.29
C LYS A 217 -4.81 -22.22 11.47
N ALA A 218 -5.90 -22.26 12.23
CA ALA A 218 -6.77 -23.42 12.34
C ALA A 218 -8.15 -23.11 11.77
N GLU A 219 -8.65 -23.96 10.89
CA GLU A 219 -10.01 -23.90 10.38
C GLU A 219 -10.82 -25.07 10.94
N VAL A 220 -11.95 -24.78 11.59
CA VAL A 220 -12.83 -25.77 12.20
C VAL A 220 -14.19 -25.72 11.54
N ASN A 221 -14.54 -26.80 10.82
CA ASN A 221 -15.85 -26.97 10.19
C ASN A 221 -16.74 -27.87 11.07
N ILE A 222 -17.82 -27.33 11.61
CA ILE A 222 -18.82 -28.07 12.40
C ILE A 222 -20.03 -28.32 11.50
N LYS A 223 -20.37 -29.62 11.29
CA LYS A 223 -21.54 -30.05 10.50
C LYS A 223 -22.71 -30.36 11.42
#